data_a534d6d9ce852e1fde8a34534d8ab2d7
#
_entry.id   a534d6d9ce852e1fde8a34534d8ab2d7
#
_cell.length_a   1.000
_cell.length_b   1.000
_cell.length_c   1.000
_cell.angle_alpha   90.00
_cell.angle_beta   90.00
_cell.angle_gamma   90.00
#
_symmetry.space_group_name_H-M   'P 1'
#
loop_
_entity.id
_entity.type
_entity.pdbx_description
1 polymer ?
#
loop_
_entity_poly.entity_id
_entity_poly.type
_entity_poly.pdbx_seq_one_letter_code
_entity_poly.pdbx_strand_id
1 'polypeptide(L)'
;ESPAAMAGFIREFAESGFVNVVGGVKVLETAADLALLAAVMSSLRNRPLPMDLMVFGELGLSGEIRPVPSGQERLKEGAKHGFTRAIVPKANAPKEAPKGMQVIAVTRLDQALAAIFE
;
A
#
# COMPACT_ATOMS: atom_id res chain seq x y z
N GLU A 1 9.30 13.42 9.17
CA GLU A 1 7.91 13.66 9.47
C GLU A 1 7.24 12.44 10.07
N SER A 2 6.21 12.63 10.88
CA SER A 2 5.53 11.52 11.52
C SER A 2 4.65 10.76 10.50
N PRO A 3 4.46 9.45 10.70
CA PRO A 3 3.54 8.68 9.87
C PRO A 3 2.12 9.24 9.85
N ALA A 4 1.64 9.75 11.00
CA ALA A 4 0.31 10.33 11.07
C ALA A 4 0.19 11.60 10.21
N ALA A 5 1.21 12.45 10.22
CA ALA A 5 1.22 13.65 9.40
C ALA A 5 1.24 13.31 7.90
N MET A 6 2.05 12.32 7.53
CA MET A 6 2.11 11.87 6.14
C MET A 6 0.80 11.25 5.67
N ALA A 7 0.18 10.41 6.52
CA ALA A 7 -1.11 9.83 6.19
C ALA A 7 -2.18 10.89 6.01
N GLY A 8 -2.20 11.92 6.88
CA GLY A 8 -3.13 13.03 6.78
C GLY A 8 -2.92 13.83 5.50
N PHE A 9 -1.68 14.11 5.15
CA PHE A 9 -1.33 14.83 3.92
C PHE A 9 -1.83 14.07 2.67
N ILE A 10 -1.58 12.78 2.63
CA ILE A 10 -1.97 11.98 1.47
C ILE A 10 -3.48 11.88 1.35
N ARG A 11 -4.18 11.70 2.45
CA ARG A 11 -5.65 11.65 2.45
C ARG A 11 -6.23 12.98 1.98
N GLU A 12 -5.75 14.10 2.51
CA GLU A 12 -6.19 15.41 2.11
C GLU A 12 -5.95 15.67 0.63
N PHE A 13 -4.79 15.26 0.14
CA PHE A 13 -4.43 15.39 -1.27
C PHE A 13 -5.39 14.58 -2.16
N ALA A 14 -5.69 13.35 -1.77
CA ALA A 14 -6.62 12.51 -2.50
C ALA A 14 -8.04 13.08 -2.50
N GLU A 15 -8.48 13.61 -1.37
CA GLU A 15 -9.82 14.19 -1.21
C GLU A 15 -9.97 15.52 -1.95
N SER A 16 -8.88 16.22 -2.21
CA SER A 16 -8.92 17.51 -2.92
C SER A 16 -9.24 17.36 -4.42
N GLY A 17 -9.40 16.16 -4.90
CA GLY A 17 -9.73 15.90 -6.29
C GLY A 17 -8.52 15.84 -7.22
N PHE A 18 -7.33 15.93 -6.68
CA PHE A 18 -6.14 15.68 -7.48
C PHE A 18 -6.04 14.19 -7.76
N VAL A 19 -6.30 13.84 -8.98
CA VAL A 19 -6.16 12.47 -9.43
C VAL A 19 -4.70 12.25 -9.75
N ASN A 20 -4.02 11.51 -8.91
CA ASN A 20 -2.64 11.19 -9.17
C ASN A 20 -2.50 9.85 -9.81
N VAL A 21 -1.63 9.83 -10.81
CA VAL A 21 -1.19 8.60 -11.40
C VAL A 21 0.15 8.29 -10.75
N VAL A 22 0.17 7.29 -9.88
CA VAL A 22 1.38 6.84 -9.22
C VAL A 22 1.78 5.53 -9.89
N GLY A 23 2.89 5.55 -10.62
CA GLY A 23 3.35 4.36 -11.34
C GLY A 23 2.32 3.83 -12.34
N GLY A 24 1.50 4.73 -12.91
CA GLY A 24 0.47 4.35 -13.86
C GLY A 24 -0.86 3.93 -13.23
N VAL A 25 -0.96 3.96 -11.92
CA VAL A 25 -2.18 3.58 -11.19
C VAL A 25 -2.93 4.84 -10.76
N LYS A 26 -4.21 4.90 -11.12
CA LYS A 26 -5.09 5.99 -10.73
C LYS A 26 -5.58 5.76 -9.31
N VAL A 27 -5.26 6.69 -8.41
CA VAL A 27 -5.59 6.56 -6.99
C VAL A 27 -6.87 7.35 -6.69
N LEU A 28 -7.99 6.65 -6.54
CA LEU A 28 -9.30 7.27 -6.28
C LEU A 28 -9.98 6.80 -5.00
N GLU A 29 -9.38 5.86 -4.29
CA GLU A 29 -10.01 5.27 -3.11
C GLU A 29 -9.02 5.17 -1.95
N THR A 30 -9.53 5.14 -0.73
CA THR A 30 -8.68 5.04 0.47
C THR A 30 -7.89 3.74 0.53
N ALA A 31 -8.33 2.71 -0.17
CA ALA A 31 -7.59 1.45 -0.27
C ALA A 31 -6.19 1.64 -0.86
N ALA A 32 -5.97 2.70 -1.64
CA ALA A 32 -4.69 3.01 -2.24
C ALA A 32 -3.80 3.92 -1.38
N ASP A 33 -4.25 4.33 -0.19
CA ASP A 33 -3.50 5.23 0.68
C ASP A 33 -2.07 4.74 0.93
N LEU A 34 -1.93 3.47 1.27
CA LEU A 34 -0.61 2.91 1.58
C LEU A 34 0.29 2.89 0.35
N ALA A 35 -0.26 2.54 -0.81
CA ALA A 35 0.51 2.55 -2.05
C ALA A 35 0.97 3.95 -2.41
N LEU A 36 0.12 4.94 -2.23
CA LEU A 36 0.45 6.33 -2.51
C LEU A 36 1.57 6.82 -1.58
N LEU A 37 1.47 6.50 -0.29
CA LEU A 37 2.51 6.87 0.66
C LEU A 37 3.83 6.19 0.32
N ALA A 38 3.80 4.91 -0.05
CA ALA A 38 5.01 4.20 -0.46
C ALA A 38 5.68 4.89 -1.65
N ALA A 39 4.89 5.34 -2.62
CA ALA A 39 5.41 6.06 -3.78
C ALA A 39 6.02 7.40 -3.39
N VAL A 40 5.38 8.14 -2.50
CA VAL A 40 5.91 9.42 -1.99
C VAL A 40 7.23 9.20 -1.26
N MET A 41 7.29 8.20 -0.38
CA MET A 41 8.51 7.89 0.36
C MET A 41 9.63 7.40 -0.55
N SER A 42 9.29 6.64 -1.58
CA SER A 42 10.25 6.21 -2.60
C SER A 42 10.90 7.43 -3.27
N SER A 43 10.07 8.40 -3.64
CA SER A 43 10.56 9.64 -4.26
C SER A 43 11.43 10.45 -3.31
N LEU A 44 10.99 10.63 -2.06
CA LEU A 44 11.73 11.41 -1.07
C LEU A 44 13.07 10.77 -0.71
N ARG A 45 13.13 9.45 -0.66
CA ARG A 45 14.36 8.70 -0.33
C ARG A 45 15.22 8.41 -1.55
N ASN A 46 14.74 8.75 -2.74
CA ASN A 46 15.38 8.43 -3.99
C ASN A 46 15.72 6.94 -4.12
N ARG A 47 14.74 6.10 -3.71
CA ARG A 47 14.86 4.64 -3.77
C ARG A 47 13.65 4.08 -4.52
N PRO A 48 13.84 3.53 -5.71
CA PRO A 48 12.72 3.01 -6.49
C PRO A 48 12.03 1.84 -5.79
N LEU A 49 10.72 1.76 -5.98
CA LEU A 49 9.94 0.62 -5.49
C LEU A 49 10.22 -0.60 -6.38
N PRO A 50 10.27 -1.80 -5.79
CA PRO A 50 10.37 -3.02 -6.59
C PRO A 50 9.19 -3.16 -7.54
N MET A 51 9.45 -3.58 -8.78
CA MET A 51 8.41 -3.70 -9.79
C MET A 51 7.47 -4.89 -9.57
N ASP A 52 7.89 -5.85 -8.76
CA ASP A 52 7.11 -7.05 -8.46
C ASP A 52 6.26 -6.91 -7.20
N LEU A 53 6.26 -5.72 -6.59
CA LEU A 53 5.59 -5.46 -5.32
C LEU A 53 4.24 -4.79 -5.54
N MET A 54 3.19 -5.34 -4.93
CA MET A 54 1.92 -4.65 -4.81
C MET A 54 1.67 -4.27 -3.35
N VAL A 55 0.98 -3.16 -3.14
CA VAL A 55 0.72 -2.63 -1.81
C VAL A 55 -0.70 -2.08 -1.79
N PHE A 56 -1.47 -2.42 -0.77
CA PHE A 56 -2.75 -1.75 -0.54
C PHE A 56 -3.04 -1.66 0.95
N GLY A 57 -3.92 -0.75 1.31
CA GLY A 57 -4.32 -0.54 2.70
C GLY A 57 -4.79 0.89 2.91
N GLU A 58 -5.71 1.07 3.85
CA GLU A 58 -6.16 2.38 4.28
C GLU A 58 -5.28 2.85 5.45
N LEU A 59 -4.86 4.11 5.42
CA LEU A 59 -4.05 4.69 6.48
C LEU A 59 -4.92 5.45 7.47
N GLY A 60 -4.81 5.10 8.76
CA GLY A 60 -5.39 5.89 9.82
C GLY A 60 -4.46 7.02 10.23
N LEU A 61 -5.01 8.03 10.89
CA LEU A 61 -4.26 9.22 11.29
C LEU A 61 -3.20 8.95 12.36
N SER A 62 -3.32 7.80 13.05
CA SER A 62 -2.33 7.39 14.07
C SER A 62 -1.26 6.46 13.51
N GLY A 63 -1.25 6.26 12.19
CA GLY A 63 -0.28 5.37 11.55
C GLY A 63 -0.71 3.91 11.50
N GLU A 64 -1.95 3.61 11.89
CA GLU A 64 -2.47 2.25 11.77
C GLU A 64 -2.84 1.94 10.31
N ILE A 65 -2.70 0.68 9.94
CA ILE A 65 -3.09 0.20 8.62
C ILE A 65 -4.42 -0.53 8.77
N ARG A 66 -5.44 -0.05 8.08
CA ARG A 66 -6.80 -0.60 8.16
C ARG A 66 -7.09 -1.49 6.96
N PRO A 67 -7.92 -2.54 7.17
CA PRO A 67 -8.31 -3.41 6.07
C PRO A 67 -9.15 -2.67 5.03
N VAL A 68 -9.17 -3.22 3.83
CA VAL A 68 -9.93 -2.67 2.72
C VAL A 68 -10.88 -3.74 2.18
N PRO A 69 -11.94 -3.33 1.45
CA PRO A 69 -12.84 -4.31 0.83
C PRO A 69 -12.12 -5.12 -0.24
N SER A 70 -12.54 -6.36 -0.39
CA SER A 70 -12.08 -7.24 -1.47
C SER A 70 -10.57 -7.51 -1.47
N GLY A 71 -9.97 -7.61 -0.29
CA GLY A 71 -8.53 -7.83 -0.18
C GLY A 71 -8.06 -9.09 -0.88
N GLN A 72 -8.81 -10.19 -0.76
CA GLN A 72 -8.42 -11.45 -1.38
C GLN A 72 -8.50 -11.39 -2.91
N GLU A 73 -9.54 -10.72 -3.44
CA GLU A 73 -9.69 -10.53 -4.86
C GLU A 73 -8.56 -9.66 -5.42
N ARG A 74 -8.14 -8.64 -4.66
CA ARG A 74 -7.00 -7.78 -5.03
C ARG A 74 -5.72 -8.60 -5.13
N LEU A 75 -5.49 -9.51 -4.19
CA LEU A 75 -4.32 -10.39 -4.21
C LEU A 75 -4.34 -11.35 -5.39
N LYS A 76 -5.49 -11.96 -5.66
CA LYS A 76 -5.63 -12.86 -6.81
C LYS A 76 -5.37 -12.14 -8.11
N GLU A 77 -5.91 -10.93 -8.26
CA GLU A 77 -5.70 -10.14 -9.45
C GLU A 77 -4.23 -9.75 -9.61
N GLY A 78 -3.59 -9.35 -8.50
CA GLY A 78 -2.17 -9.03 -8.52
C GLY A 78 -1.32 -10.22 -8.95
N ALA A 79 -1.63 -11.41 -8.44
CA ALA A 79 -0.91 -12.62 -8.83
C ALA A 79 -1.04 -12.91 -10.33
N LYS A 80 -2.22 -12.66 -10.90
CA LYS A 80 -2.45 -12.82 -12.35
C LYS A 80 -1.59 -11.84 -13.15
N HIS A 81 -1.33 -10.66 -12.61
CA HIS A 81 -0.53 -9.64 -13.30
C HIS A 81 0.98 -9.77 -13.03
N GLY A 82 1.40 -10.84 -12.37
CA GLY A 82 2.82 -11.12 -12.18
C GLY A 82 3.46 -10.54 -10.94
N PHE A 83 2.66 -9.96 -10.02
CA PHE A 83 3.21 -9.51 -8.75
C PHE A 83 3.57 -10.71 -7.89
N THR A 84 4.76 -10.68 -7.30
CA THR A 84 5.27 -11.79 -6.50
C THR A 84 5.35 -11.46 -5.02
N ARG A 85 5.16 -10.19 -4.64
CA ARG A 85 5.11 -9.77 -3.24
C ARG A 85 3.96 -8.81 -3.04
N ALA A 86 3.32 -8.91 -1.86
CA ALA A 86 2.23 -8.02 -1.50
C ALA A 86 2.38 -7.60 -0.05
N ILE A 87 2.22 -6.30 0.23
CA ILE A 87 2.14 -5.77 1.58
C ILE A 87 0.69 -5.35 1.79
N VAL A 88 0.05 -5.97 2.78
CA VAL A 88 -1.39 -5.84 2.97
C VAL A 88 -1.73 -5.64 4.44
N PRO A 89 -2.90 -5.08 4.76
CA PRO A 89 -3.37 -5.04 6.13
C PRO A 89 -3.51 -6.46 6.68
N LYS A 90 -3.14 -6.64 7.94
CA LYS A 90 -3.21 -7.96 8.57
C LYS A 90 -4.59 -8.60 8.44
N ALA A 91 -5.66 -7.82 8.61
CA ALA A 91 -7.02 -8.33 8.52
C ALA A 91 -7.40 -8.77 7.10
N ASN A 92 -6.66 -8.35 6.09
CA ASN A 92 -6.86 -8.79 4.70
C ASN A 92 -5.97 -9.95 4.29
N ALA A 93 -5.02 -10.35 5.13
CA ALA A 93 -4.10 -11.42 4.79
C ALA A 93 -4.85 -12.76 4.73
N PRO A 94 -4.72 -13.51 3.62
CA PRO A 94 -5.38 -14.82 3.51
C PRO A 94 -4.65 -15.88 4.32
N LYS A 95 -5.34 -16.98 4.59
CA LYS A 95 -4.70 -18.14 5.24
C LYS A 95 -3.65 -18.76 4.35
N GLU A 96 -3.90 -18.75 3.05
CA GLU A 96 -2.94 -19.22 2.06
C GLU A 96 -2.74 -18.12 1.02
N ALA A 97 -1.48 -17.75 0.79
CA ALA A 97 -1.15 -16.79 -0.24
C ALA A 97 -1.38 -17.38 -1.62
N PRO A 98 -1.71 -16.56 -2.63
CA PRO A 98 -1.76 -17.03 -4.00
C PRO A 98 -0.42 -17.69 -4.38
N LYS A 99 -0.48 -18.69 -5.24
CA LYS A 99 0.71 -19.41 -5.67
C LYS A 99 1.73 -18.45 -6.28
N GLY A 100 2.97 -18.52 -5.81
CA GLY A 100 4.04 -17.68 -6.31
C GLY A 100 4.09 -16.30 -5.71
N MET A 101 3.27 -16.01 -4.71
CA MET A 101 3.23 -14.70 -4.07
C MET A 101 3.56 -14.80 -2.59
N GLN A 102 4.42 -13.91 -2.11
CA GLN A 102 4.68 -13.73 -0.69
C GLN A 102 3.79 -12.60 -0.17
N VAL A 103 2.96 -12.89 0.82
CA VAL A 103 2.07 -11.89 1.43
C VAL A 103 2.66 -11.48 2.77
N ILE A 104 2.89 -10.19 2.92
CA ILE A 104 3.43 -9.58 4.13
C ILE A 104 2.30 -8.81 4.81
N ALA A 105 1.88 -9.29 5.97
CA ALA A 105 0.79 -8.67 6.74
C ALA A 105 1.35 -7.59 7.66
N VAL A 106 0.74 -6.42 7.66
CA VAL A 106 1.17 -5.30 8.50
C VAL A 106 -0.02 -4.70 9.24
N THR A 107 0.25 -4.10 10.40
CA THR A 107 -0.77 -3.40 11.19
C THR A 107 -0.46 -1.92 11.32
N ARG A 108 0.80 -1.52 11.07
CA ARG A 108 1.24 -0.15 11.21
C ARG A 108 2.12 0.27 10.04
N LEU A 109 2.13 1.57 9.77
CA LEU A 109 2.87 2.14 8.66
C LEU A 109 4.38 1.88 8.74
N ASP A 110 4.96 1.95 9.93
CA ASP A 110 6.40 1.69 10.10
C ASP A 110 6.77 0.27 9.69
N GLN A 111 5.90 -0.70 9.95
CA GLN A 111 6.12 -2.07 9.50
C GLN A 111 6.10 -2.17 7.97
N ALA A 112 5.16 -1.47 7.33
CA ALA A 112 5.07 -1.47 5.87
C ALA A 112 6.30 -0.83 5.24
N LEU A 113 6.75 0.30 5.77
CA LEU A 113 7.93 0.99 5.24
C LEU A 113 9.20 0.17 5.43
N ALA A 114 9.32 -0.51 6.58
CA ALA A 114 10.44 -1.42 6.81
C ALA A 114 10.45 -2.56 5.80
N ALA A 115 9.29 -3.14 5.51
CA ALA A 115 9.17 -4.23 4.54
C ALA A 115 9.50 -3.78 3.12
N ILE A 116 9.24 -2.52 2.78
CA ILE A 116 9.52 -1.97 1.46
C ILE A 116 10.98 -1.59 1.29
N PHE A 117 11.56 -0.91 2.28
CA PHE A 117 12.85 -0.23 2.14
C PHE A 117 14.00 -0.89 2.91
N GLU A 118 13.70 -1.84 3.75
CA GLU A 118 14.70 -2.56 4.55
C GLU A 118 14.58 -4.07 4.33
#